data_f601de6c4c7fed06d0474ae191d25512
#
_entry.id   f601de6c4c7fed06d0474ae191d25512
#
_cell.length_a   1.000
_cell.length_b   1.000
_cell.length_c   1.000
_cell.angle_alpha   90.00
_cell.angle_beta   90.00
_cell.angle_gamma   90.00
#
_symmetry.space_group_name_H-M   'P 1'
#
loop_
_entity.id
_entity.type
_entity.pdbx_description
1 polymer ?
#
loop_
_entity_poly.entity_id
_entity_poly.type
_entity_poly.pdbx_seq_one_letter_code
_entity_poly.pdbx_strand_id
1 'polypeptide(L)'
;MGARLRNIQARAAEHGRLRTGYTQGNRPMRSVNWVVTSHSEEHVRRAAELWGGEPEQWQPLNSTITQWRVITKTPSIEALITPGDPLNQYNEMWSKGGCQRRCDGETETISRQPCICLARFGEDWHQQKKGTVCSTTSRLNVMLPDLSGMGMWRAETHSFYAAQEWGGMVDMVLAGTNGEGFIPVNLRIEPRQRVANGETKKFPVVVVELRGITPRQALAGPVNAATALNPDAAGQARAAIEAPKSRDWVAEAQGLLHSDDVRDLWMEAQHAGAVHPKGTDPLSKQLMAIAAAKDEENKQPTGGGEDPGPDEDGAYVVEVVEDGERPPAGWPAVAQPGSR
;
A
#
# COMPACT_ATOMS: atom_id res chain seq x y z
N MET A 1 12.15 -17.39 3.21
CA MET A 1 12.36 -16.09 2.50
C MET A 1 13.87 -15.85 2.39
N GLY A 2 14.37 -15.38 1.21
CA GLY A 2 15.79 -15.05 1.07
C GLY A 2 16.17 -13.82 1.91
N ALA A 3 17.44 -13.76 2.34
CA ALA A 3 18.00 -12.61 3.04
C ALA A 3 18.12 -11.41 2.06
N ARG A 4 17.76 -10.21 2.53
CA ARG A 4 17.90 -8.96 1.78
C ARG A 4 18.83 -8.00 2.52
N LEU A 5 19.58 -7.22 1.77
CA LEU A 5 20.41 -6.16 2.35
C LEU A 5 19.50 -5.05 2.92
N ARG A 6 19.58 -4.80 4.22
CA ARG A 6 18.72 -3.83 4.91
C ARG A 6 19.13 -2.37 4.71
N ASN A 7 20.39 -2.14 4.33
CA ASN A 7 20.96 -0.81 4.10
C ASN A 7 20.82 -0.32 2.65
N ILE A 8 20.19 -1.10 1.77
CA ILE A 8 19.91 -0.72 0.39
C ILE A 8 18.43 -0.37 0.25
N GLN A 9 18.14 0.80 -0.28
CA GLN A 9 16.80 1.16 -0.65
C GLN A 9 16.33 0.29 -1.82
N ALA A 10 15.31 -0.53 -1.59
CA ALA A 10 14.68 -1.32 -2.64
C ALA A 10 13.97 -0.41 -3.64
N ARG A 11 14.20 -0.63 -4.94
CA ARG A 11 13.52 0.10 -6.01
C ARG A 11 12.85 -0.88 -6.95
N ALA A 12 11.60 -0.59 -7.30
CA ALA A 12 10.93 -1.30 -8.38
C ALA A 12 11.49 -0.83 -9.74
N ALA A 13 11.41 -1.70 -10.75
CA ALA A 13 11.81 -1.35 -12.10
C ALA A 13 10.96 -0.19 -12.63
N GLU A 14 11.58 0.86 -13.18
CA GLU A 14 10.88 1.95 -13.88
C GLU A 14 10.59 1.49 -15.32
N HIS A 15 9.33 1.33 -15.67
CA HIS A 15 8.87 0.97 -17.02
C HIS A 15 8.82 2.20 -17.94
N GLY A 16 8.55 3.36 -17.38
CA GLY A 16 8.46 4.58 -18.15
C GLY A 16 8.00 5.79 -17.33
N ARG A 17 7.67 6.84 -18.06
CA ARG A 17 7.28 8.13 -17.46
C ARG A 17 6.01 8.68 -18.04
N LEU A 18 5.24 9.32 -17.18
CA LEU A 18 4.06 10.09 -17.46
C LEU A 18 4.41 11.57 -17.39
N ARG A 19 4.25 12.29 -18.50
CA ARG A 19 4.66 13.69 -18.59
C ARG A 19 3.48 14.57 -18.98
N THR A 20 3.48 15.81 -18.50
CA THR A 20 2.49 16.85 -18.78
C THR A 20 2.99 17.83 -19.84
N GLY A 21 4.02 17.46 -20.59
CA GLY A 21 4.61 18.27 -21.63
C GLY A 21 5.65 17.51 -22.45
N TYR A 22 6.01 18.06 -23.57
CA TYR A 22 7.00 17.53 -24.52
C TYR A 22 7.81 18.66 -25.14
N THR A 23 8.83 18.31 -25.88
CA THR A 23 9.62 19.29 -26.65
C THR A 23 9.28 19.14 -28.14
N GLN A 24 8.94 20.24 -28.78
CA GLN A 24 8.77 20.33 -30.22
C GLN A 24 9.89 21.21 -30.78
N GLY A 25 10.80 20.61 -31.55
CA GLY A 25 12.09 21.24 -31.82
C GLY A 25 12.81 21.55 -30.48
N ASN A 26 13.28 22.79 -30.30
CA ASN A 26 13.93 23.23 -29.05
C ASN A 26 12.98 23.95 -28.10
N ARG A 27 11.66 23.93 -28.33
CA ARG A 27 10.69 24.66 -27.52
C ARG A 27 9.93 23.70 -26.61
N PRO A 28 9.86 23.94 -25.28
CA PRO A 28 9.03 23.19 -24.38
C PRO A 28 7.55 23.50 -24.64
N MET A 29 6.77 22.47 -24.88
CA MET A 29 5.32 22.52 -25.08
C MET A 29 4.62 21.90 -23.89
N ARG A 30 3.55 22.54 -23.41
CA ARG A 30 2.65 21.96 -22.42
C ARG A 30 1.63 21.10 -23.13
N SER A 31 1.29 19.98 -22.52
CA SER A 31 0.24 19.11 -23.02
C SER A 31 -0.96 19.12 -22.05
N VAL A 32 -2.14 19.11 -22.60
CA VAL A 32 -3.39 18.89 -21.86
C VAL A 32 -3.69 17.39 -21.73
N ASN A 33 -2.99 16.58 -22.51
CA ASN A 33 -3.08 15.12 -22.50
C ASN A 33 -1.76 14.52 -22.04
N TRP A 34 -1.77 13.26 -21.65
CA TRP A 34 -0.58 12.57 -21.20
C TRP A 34 0.42 12.33 -22.33
N VAL A 35 1.68 12.51 -22.01
CA VAL A 35 2.80 12.07 -22.85
C VAL A 35 3.44 10.89 -22.13
N VAL A 36 3.16 9.69 -22.65
CA VAL A 36 3.68 8.43 -22.10
C VAL A 36 4.98 8.10 -22.82
N THR A 37 6.05 7.87 -22.06
CA THR A 37 7.37 7.55 -22.62
C THR A 37 7.96 6.32 -21.99
N SER A 38 8.57 5.43 -22.79
CA SER A 38 9.23 4.20 -22.31
C SER A 38 10.38 3.80 -23.24
N HIS A 39 11.27 2.97 -22.73
CA HIS A 39 12.24 2.24 -23.57
C HIS A 39 11.58 1.08 -24.32
N SER A 40 10.46 0.54 -23.80
CA SER A 40 9.69 -0.51 -24.44
C SER A 40 8.70 0.06 -25.44
N GLU A 41 8.86 -0.34 -26.71
CA GLU A 41 7.90 -0.04 -27.77
C GLU A 41 6.52 -0.63 -27.47
N GLU A 42 6.50 -1.86 -26.96
CA GLU A 42 5.27 -2.59 -26.62
C GLU A 42 4.40 -1.79 -25.63
N HIS A 43 5.00 -1.27 -24.57
CA HIS A 43 4.28 -0.45 -23.60
C HIS A 43 3.66 0.80 -24.24
N VAL A 44 4.39 1.46 -25.11
CA VAL A 44 3.90 2.70 -25.74
C VAL A 44 2.84 2.41 -26.80
N ARG A 45 2.97 1.32 -27.56
CA ARG A 45 1.91 0.86 -28.49
C ARG A 45 0.63 0.50 -27.71
N ARG A 46 0.76 -0.23 -26.61
CA ARG A 46 -0.39 -0.56 -25.78
C ARG A 46 -1.03 0.68 -25.17
N ALA A 47 -0.25 1.65 -24.73
CA ALA A 47 -0.76 2.95 -24.26
C ALA A 47 -1.52 3.71 -25.36
N ALA A 48 -1.04 3.66 -26.61
CA ALA A 48 -1.72 4.25 -27.75
C ALA A 48 -3.06 3.57 -28.07
N GLU A 49 -3.13 2.24 -27.95
CA GLU A 49 -4.38 1.49 -28.11
C GLU A 49 -5.42 1.87 -27.04
N LEU A 50 -5.00 2.00 -25.79
CA LEU A 50 -5.88 2.29 -24.65
C LEU A 50 -6.35 3.76 -24.63
N TRP A 51 -5.44 4.69 -24.90
CA TRP A 51 -5.67 6.12 -24.66
C TRP A 51 -5.61 6.97 -25.94
N GLY A 52 -5.43 6.32 -27.09
CA GLY A 52 -5.29 6.96 -28.38
C GLY A 52 -3.94 7.64 -28.57
N GLY A 53 -3.72 8.15 -29.76
CA GLY A 53 -2.47 8.77 -30.19
C GLY A 53 -1.65 7.85 -31.08
N GLU A 54 -0.56 8.40 -31.62
CA GLU A 54 0.34 7.67 -32.50
C GLU A 54 1.67 7.44 -31.79
N PRO A 55 2.13 6.17 -31.65
CA PRO A 55 3.42 5.88 -31.06
C PRO A 55 4.54 6.28 -32.03
N GLU A 56 5.53 6.98 -31.53
CA GLU A 56 6.68 7.44 -32.31
C GLU A 56 7.99 7.23 -31.54
N GLN A 57 9.06 7.05 -32.30
CA GLN A 57 10.40 7.10 -31.71
C GLN A 57 10.73 8.54 -31.33
N TRP A 58 11.34 8.69 -30.16
CA TRP A 58 11.70 9.99 -29.63
C TRP A 58 13.03 9.93 -28.90
N GLN A 59 13.85 10.93 -29.12
CA GLN A 59 15.10 11.07 -28.40
C GLN A 59 14.97 12.23 -27.40
N PRO A 60 15.09 11.93 -26.08
CA PRO A 60 15.10 12.96 -25.08
C PRO A 60 16.25 13.94 -25.26
N LEU A 61 16.01 15.21 -24.97
CA LEU A 61 17.06 16.23 -25.02
C LEU A 61 18.22 15.82 -24.08
N ASN A 62 19.44 15.91 -24.57
CA ASN A 62 20.67 15.50 -23.88
C ASN A 62 20.76 13.98 -23.56
N SER A 63 20.05 13.14 -24.28
CA SER A 63 20.18 11.68 -24.22
C SER A 63 20.67 11.13 -25.57
N THR A 64 21.52 10.12 -25.51
CA THR A 64 21.95 9.35 -26.68
C THR A 64 21.04 8.13 -26.92
N ILE A 65 20.14 7.85 -25.97
CA ILE A 65 19.27 6.68 -26.00
C ILE A 65 17.91 7.07 -26.56
N THR A 66 17.53 6.44 -27.67
CA THR A 66 16.19 6.58 -28.25
C THR A 66 15.17 5.86 -27.37
N GLN A 67 14.03 6.46 -27.21
CA GLN A 67 12.87 5.95 -26.49
C GLN A 67 11.65 5.98 -27.42
N TRP A 68 10.57 5.42 -26.94
CA TRP A 68 9.25 5.54 -27.56
C TRP A 68 8.39 6.50 -26.76
N ARG A 69 7.52 7.24 -27.46
CA ARG A 69 6.50 8.09 -26.83
C ARG A 69 5.17 8.01 -27.55
N VAL A 70 4.11 8.32 -26.82
CA VAL A 70 2.79 8.61 -27.39
C VAL A 70 2.19 9.81 -26.65
N ILE A 71 1.55 10.70 -27.39
CA ILE A 71 0.70 11.76 -26.82
C ILE A 71 -0.72 11.25 -26.89
N THR A 72 -1.31 10.98 -25.73
CA THR A 72 -2.65 10.40 -25.63
C THR A 72 -3.73 11.38 -26.11
N LYS A 73 -4.92 10.86 -26.42
CA LYS A 73 -6.10 11.67 -26.75
C LYS A 73 -6.99 11.95 -25.54
N THR A 74 -6.61 11.43 -24.36
CA THR A 74 -7.32 11.64 -23.11
C THR A 74 -6.43 12.33 -22.07
N PRO A 75 -6.97 13.25 -21.27
CA PRO A 75 -6.28 13.84 -20.14
C PRO A 75 -6.30 12.95 -18.89
N SER A 76 -7.08 11.87 -18.88
CA SER A 76 -7.27 10.98 -17.72
C SER A 76 -6.81 9.57 -18.03
N ILE A 77 -6.03 9.00 -17.12
CA ILE A 77 -5.56 7.61 -17.18
C ILE A 77 -5.79 6.93 -15.83
N GLU A 78 -6.03 5.63 -15.89
CA GLU A 78 -6.19 4.78 -14.73
C GLU A 78 -4.84 4.36 -14.19
N ALA A 79 -4.70 4.39 -12.86
CA ALA A 79 -3.46 4.02 -12.20
C ALA A 79 -3.72 3.39 -10.83
N LEU A 80 -2.69 2.74 -10.31
CA LEU A 80 -2.66 2.22 -8.95
C LEU A 80 -1.57 2.94 -8.17
N ILE A 81 -1.93 3.56 -7.06
CA ILE A 81 -0.96 3.97 -6.05
C ILE A 81 -0.45 2.72 -5.36
N THR A 82 0.87 2.58 -5.25
CA THR A 82 1.50 1.42 -4.62
C THR A 82 1.62 1.61 -3.12
N PRO A 83 1.64 0.50 -2.35
CA PRO A 83 1.90 0.57 -0.92
C PRO A 83 3.24 1.24 -0.60
N GLY A 84 3.31 1.91 0.53
CA GLY A 84 4.49 2.62 1.00
C GLY A 84 4.44 4.10 0.69
N ASP A 85 5.56 4.69 0.29
CA ASP A 85 5.67 6.10 -0.06
C ASP A 85 5.66 6.30 -1.59
N PRO A 86 4.49 6.53 -2.19
CA PRO A 86 4.36 6.70 -3.64
C PRO A 86 4.84 8.07 -4.12
N LEU A 87 4.84 9.09 -3.25
CA LEU A 87 5.18 10.47 -3.57
C LEU A 87 6.51 10.87 -2.94
N ASN A 88 7.47 11.19 -3.80
CA ASN A 88 8.78 11.65 -3.38
C ASN A 88 8.98 13.09 -3.80
N GLN A 89 9.17 13.99 -2.82
CA GLN A 89 9.32 15.43 -3.04
C GLN A 89 10.62 15.95 -2.46
N TYR A 90 11.40 16.62 -3.30
CA TYR A 90 12.64 17.28 -2.89
C TYR A 90 12.83 18.60 -3.60
N ASN A 91 13.54 19.50 -2.98
CA ASN A 91 14.13 20.65 -3.65
C ASN A 91 15.54 20.26 -4.09
N GLU A 92 15.77 20.27 -5.41
CA GLU A 92 16.99 19.76 -6.02
C GLU A 92 17.71 20.83 -6.82
N MET A 93 19.03 20.84 -6.76
CA MET A 93 19.89 21.62 -7.65
C MET A 93 20.79 20.67 -8.43
N TRP A 94 20.68 20.73 -9.73
CA TRP A 94 21.40 19.87 -10.66
C TRP A 94 22.40 20.67 -11.49
N SER A 95 23.56 20.07 -11.75
CA SER A 95 24.57 20.53 -12.69
C SER A 95 24.97 19.41 -13.64
N LYS A 96 25.91 19.68 -14.55
CA LYS A 96 26.48 18.63 -15.42
C LYS A 96 27.13 17.49 -14.64
N GLY A 97 27.61 17.77 -13.41
CA GLY A 97 28.22 16.77 -12.53
C GLY A 97 27.22 15.98 -11.66
N GLY A 98 25.91 16.16 -11.86
CA GLY A 98 24.87 15.47 -11.10
C GLY A 98 24.12 16.36 -10.12
N CYS A 99 23.47 15.73 -9.13
CA CYS A 99 22.73 16.43 -8.07
C CYS A 99 23.72 17.07 -7.09
N GLN A 100 23.74 18.40 -7.05
CA GLN A 100 24.64 19.17 -6.18
C GLN A 100 24.05 19.38 -4.80
N ARG A 101 22.74 19.50 -4.74
CA ARG A 101 21.97 19.66 -3.50
C ARG A 101 20.64 18.99 -3.60
N ARG A 102 20.18 18.43 -2.50
CA ARG A 102 18.84 17.88 -2.34
C ARG A 102 18.39 18.11 -0.91
N CYS A 103 17.26 18.77 -0.70
CA CYS A 103 16.69 18.96 0.63
C CYS A 103 15.17 18.63 0.63
N ASP A 104 14.67 18.31 1.82
CA ASP A 104 13.24 18.07 2.09
C ASP A 104 12.45 19.37 2.37
N GLY A 105 13.12 20.51 2.33
CA GLY A 105 12.59 21.82 2.67
C GLY A 105 13.29 22.42 3.90
N GLU A 106 13.74 21.59 4.81
CA GLU A 106 14.41 21.98 6.06
C GLU A 106 15.89 21.58 6.06
N THR A 107 16.17 20.33 5.71
CA THR A 107 17.52 19.74 5.78
C THR A 107 18.03 19.32 4.41
N GLU A 108 19.26 19.68 4.11
CA GLU A 108 19.98 19.23 2.93
C GLU A 108 20.48 17.79 3.16
N THR A 109 20.00 16.84 2.34
CA THR A 109 20.18 15.40 2.58
C THR A 109 21.61 14.89 2.34
N ILE A 110 22.40 15.60 1.51
CA ILE A 110 23.79 15.22 1.18
C ILE A 110 24.72 15.68 2.30
N SER A 111 24.66 16.95 2.67
CA SER A 111 25.53 17.57 3.68
C SER A 111 25.01 17.43 5.11
N ARG A 112 23.74 17.09 5.29
CA ARG A 112 23.06 17.06 6.60
C ARG A 112 22.98 18.43 7.30
N GLN A 113 23.10 19.52 6.55
CA GLN A 113 23.00 20.89 7.05
C GLN A 113 21.61 21.49 6.78
N PRO A 114 21.21 22.55 7.51
CA PRO A 114 19.97 23.25 7.23
C PRO A 114 19.88 23.77 5.79
N CYS A 115 18.65 23.85 5.26
CA CYS A 115 18.38 24.35 3.92
C CYS A 115 18.82 25.82 3.77
N ILE A 116 19.80 26.09 2.90
CA ILE A 116 20.32 27.43 2.66
C ILE A 116 19.43 28.31 1.80
N CYS A 117 18.53 27.73 0.98
CA CYS A 117 17.59 28.51 0.19
C CYS A 117 16.59 29.19 1.11
N LEU A 118 16.00 28.45 2.05
CA LEU A 118 15.09 28.98 3.05
C LEU A 118 15.80 30.01 3.96
N ALA A 119 17.00 29.69 4.43
CA ALA A 119 17.78 30.57 5.30
C ALA A 119 18.15 31.92 4.65
N ARG A 120 18.41 31.94 3.34
CA ARG A 120 18.82 33.15 2.62
C ARG A 120 17.68 34.00 2.08
N PHE A 121 16.58 33.35 1.65
CA PHE A 121 15.54 34.01 0.88
C PHE A 121 14.15 33.92 1.54
N GLY A 122 14.06 33.28 2.72
CA GLY A 122 12.78 33.08 3.40
C GLY A 122 11.82 32.17 2.61
N GLU A 123 10.54 32.25 2.92
CA GLU A 123 9.49 31.40 2.32
C GLU A 123 9.33 31.60 0.81
N ASP A 124 9.69 32.79 0.29
CA ASP A 124 9.62 33.13 -1.13
C ASP A 124 10.86 32.69 -1.94
N TRP A 125 11.71 31.82 -1.37
CA TRP A 125 12.92 31.32 -2.04
C TRP A 125 12.63 30.74 -3.43
N HIS A 126 11.48 30.11 -3.61
CA HIS A 126 11.06 29.47 -4.87
C HIS A 126 10.80 30.45 -6.01
N GLN A 127 10.66 31.75 -5.73
CA GLN A 127 10.48 32.82 -6.72
C GLN A 127 11.83 33.37 -7.24
N GLN A 128 12.93 32.94 -6.65
CA GLN A 128 14.27 33.38 -7.04
C GLN A 128 14.66 32.86 -8.44
N LYS A 129 15.65 33.49 -9.04
CA LYS A 129 16.17 33.13 -10.38
C LYS A 129 16.64 31.66 -10.38
N LYS A 130 16.25 30.91 -11.43
CA LYS A 130 16.73 29.54 -11.67
C LYS A 130 18.26 29.48 -11.60
N GLY A 131 18.77 28.43 -10.93
CA GLY A 131 20.21 28.22 -10.73
C GLY A 131 20.79 28.92 -9.50
N THR A 132 20.08 29.85 -8.87
CA THR A 132 20.46 30.47 -7.60
C THR A 132 19.96 29.65 -6.41
N VAL A 133 18.79 29.03 -6.58
CA VAL A 133 18.11 28.21 -5.59
C VAL A 133 17.80 26.83 -6.16
N CYS A 134 17.48 25.89 -5.29
CA CYS A 134 16.99 24.57 -5.69
C CYS A 134 15.65 24.71 -6.40
N SER A 135 15.31 23.72 -7.25
CA SER A 135 14.00 23.61 -7.89
C SER A 135 13.23 22.48 -7.23
N THR A 136 11.97 22.73 -6.91
CA THR A 136 11.09 21.68 -6.40
C THR A 136 10.92 20.59 -7.46
N THR A 137 11.09 19.36 -7.05
CA THR A 137 10.89 18.17 -7.89
C THR A 137 10.01 17.19 -7.14
N SER A 138 8.83 16.92 -7.68
CA SER A 138 7.90 15.93 -7.14
C SER A 138 7.80 14.76 -8.11
N ARG A 139 7.89 13.56 -7.58
CA ARG A 139 7.82 12.29 -8.32
C ARG A 139 6.76 11.41 -7.71
N LEU A 140 5.69 11.17 -8.43
CA LEU A 140 4.65 10.23 -8.07
C LEU A 140 4.89 8.92 -8.83
N ASN A 141 5.05 7.84 -8.11
CA ASN A 141 5.23 6.50 -8.63
C ASN A 141 3.90 5.74 -8.59
N VAL A 142 3.47 5.25 -9.72
CA VAL A 142 2.22 4.51 -9.87
C VAL A 142 2.44 3.26 -10.72
N MET A 143 1.51 2.32 -10.66
CA MET A 143 1.40 1.26 -11.65
C MET A 143 0.26 1.57 -12.61
N LEU A 144 0.40 1.15 -13.87
CA LEU A 144 -0.66 1.25 -14.87
C LEU A 144 -1.24 -0.17 -15.07
N PRO A 145 -2.46 -0.43 -14.59
CA PRO A 145 -2.99 -1.80 -14.49
C PRO A 145 -3.19 -2.47 -15.85
N ASP A 146 -3.40 -1.68 -16.91
CA ASP A 146 -3.70 -2.18 -18.25
C ASP A 146 -2.47 -2.32 -19.16
N LEU A 147 -1.28 -2.00 -18.61
CA LEU A 147 0.01 -2.22 -19.26
C LEU A 147 0.70 -3.44 -18.67
N SER A 148 1.42 -4.17 -19.50
CA SER A 148 2.14 -5.39 -19.07
C SER A 148 3.22 -5.09 -18.04
N GLY A 149 3.41 -6.05 -17.11
CA GLY A 149 4.46 -6.01 -16.11
C GLY A 149 4.14 -5.24 -14.83
N MET A 150 4.84 -5.60 -13.76
CA MET A 150 4.69 -5.04 -12.41
C MET A 150 5.66 -3.88 -12.13
N GLY A 151 6.03 -3.12 -13.15
CA GLY A 151 6.95 -1.99 -13.01
C GLY A 151 6.25 -0.67 -12.73
N MET A 152 7.05 0.28 -12.31
CA MET A 152 6.58 1.60 -11.91
C MET A 152 6.58 2.58 -13.07
N TRP A 153 5.57 3.40 -13.13
CA TRP A 153 5.47 4.56 -14.01
C TRP A 153 5.62 5.83 -13.17
N ARG A 154 6.50 6.72 -13.58
CA ARG A 154 6.80 7.91 -12.83
C ARG A 154 6.20 9.15 -13.47
N ALA A 155 5.27 9.81 -12.79
CA ALA A 155 4.88 11.17 -13.09
C ALA A 155 5.84 12.14 -12.38
N GLU A 156 6.26 13.21 -13.06
CA GLU A 156 7.21 14.17 -12.50
C GLU A 156 6.77 15.61 -12.78
N THR A 157 6.84 16.47 -11.79
CA THR A 157 6.63 17.90 -11.92
C THR A 157 7.74 18.70 -11.23
N HIS A 158 8.07 19.85 -11.83
CA HIS A 158 9.00 20.84 -11.26
C HIS A 158 8.29 22.14 -10.85
N SER A 159 6.96 22.11 -10.78
CA SER A 159 6.16 23.24 -10.34
C SER A 159 5.99 23.19 -8.82
N PHE A 160 6.41 24.26 -8.14
CA PHE A 160 6.21 24.41 -6.69
C PHE A 160 4.72 24.28 -6.29
N TYR A 161 3.83 24.94 -7.03
CA TYR A 161 2.40 24.89 -6.74
C TYR A 161 1.75 23.54 -7.05
N ALA A 162 2.17 22.90 -8.14
CA ALA A 162 1.71 21.54 -8.42
C ALA A 162 2.20 20.54 -7.36
N ALA A 163 3.40 20.75 -6.81
CA ALA A 163 3.93 19.94 -5.72
C ALA A 163 3.07 20.02 -4.44
N GLN A 164 2.60 21.22 -4.11
CA GLN A 164 1.71 21.42 -2.94
C GLN A 164 0.38 20.68 -3.13
N GLU A 165 -0.25 20.78 -4.33
CA GLU A 165 -1.49 20.08 -4.62
C GLU A 165 -1.28 18.55 -4.59
N TRP A 166 -0.16 18.04 -5.13
CA TRP A 166 0.13 16.60 -5.12
C TRP A 166 0.29 16.05 -3.71
N GLY A 167 1.02 16.76 -2.83
CA GLY A 167 1.18 16.36 -1.44
C GLY A 167 -0.19 16.17 -0.77
N GLY A 168 -1.02 17.21 -0.78
CA GLY A 168 -2.33 17.17 -0.15
C GLY A 168 -3.27 16.11 -0.73
N MET A 169 -3.28 15.90 -2.06
CA MET A 169 -4.13 14.87 -2.68
C MET A 169 -3.68 13.45 -2.32
N VAL A 170 -2.39 13.17 -2.40
CA VAL A 170 -1.85 11.84 -2.08
C VAL A 170 -2.04 11.53 -0.61
N ASP A 171 -1.77 12.47 0.28
CA ASP A 171 -1.98 12.31 1.73
C ASP A 171 -3.46 12.04 2.05
N MET A 172 -4.38 12.75 1.38
CA MET A 172 -5.82 12.52 1.55
C MET A 172 -6.24 11.13 1.07
N VAL A 173 -5.72 10.68 -0.07
CA VAL A 173 -5.98 9.32 -0.60
C VAL A 173 -5.45 8.25 0.35
N LEU A 174 -4.21 8.39 0.82
CA LEU A 174 -3.59 7.43 1.74
C LEU A 174 -4.30 7.40 3.09
N ALA A 175 -4.63 8.56 3.66
CA ALA A 175 -5.36 8.65 4.92
C ALA A 175 -6.78 8.06 4.81
N GLY A 176 -7.49 8.34 3.71
CA GLY A 176 -8.85 7.84 3.48
C GLY A 176 -8.92 6.33 3.19
N THR A 177 -7.80 5.70 2.84
CA THR A 177 -7.72 4.27 2.47
C THR A 177 -6.83 3.46 3.41
N ASN A 178 -6.40 4.03 4.52
CA ASN A 178 -5.39 3.48 5.46
C ASN A 178 -4.02 3.18 4.80
N GLY A 179 -3.79 3.60 3.56
CA GLY A 179 -2.52 3.41 2.84
C GLY A 179 -2.12 1.95 2.59
N GLU A 180 -3.02 1.01 2.78
CA GLU A 180 -2.77 -0.41 2.61
C GLU A 180 -3.11 -0.90 1.20
N GLY A 181 -2.25 -1.77 0.65
CA GLY A 181 -2.45 -2.39 -0.66
C GLY A 181 -2.29 -1.43 -1.83
N PHE A 182 -2.84 -1.82 -2.97
CA PHE A 182 -2.87 -1.02 -4.19
C PHE A 182 -4.16 -0.19 -4.22
N ILE A 183 -4.03 1.12 -4.36
CA ILE A 183 -5.17 2.04 -4.31
C ILE A 183 -5.48 2.51 -5.74
N PRO A 184 -6.66 2.16 -6.30
CA PRO A 184 -7.05 2.57 -7.64
C PRO A 184 -7.39 4.06 -7.68
N VAL A 185 -6.76 4.75 -8.62
CA VAL A 185 -6.91 6.18 -8.83
C VAL A 185 -7.04 6.52 -10.31
N ASN A 186 -7.63 7.65 -10.60
CA ASN A 186 -7.52 8.32 -11.88
C ASN A 186 -6.49 9.45 -11.76
N LEU A 187 -5.55 9.49 -12.68
CA LEU A 187 -4.62 10.59 -12.86
C LEU A 187 -5.13 11.47 -13.98
N ARG A 188 -5.57 12.68 -13.68
CA ARG A 188 -6.14 13.60 -14.67
C ARG A 188 -5.34 14.88 -14.75
N ILE A 189 -5.00 15.32 -15.97
CA ILE A 189 -4.34 16.60 -16.19
C ILE A 189 -5.38 17.69 -16.21
N GLU A 190 -5.25 18.66 -15.28
CA GLU A 190 -6.08 19.86 -15.26
C GLU A 190 -5.25 21.13 -15.46
N PRO A 191 -5.71 22.04 -16.32
CA PRO A 191 -5.10 23.34 -16.42
C PRO A 191 -5.47 24.18 -15.20
N ARG A 192 -4.47 24.70 -14.51
CA ARG A 192 -4.59 25.71 -13.46
C ARG A 192 -4.11 27.05 -13.96
N GLN A 193 -4.63 28.10 -13.40
CA GLN A 193 -4.15 29.44 -13.64
C GLN A 193 -3.94 30.19 -12.32
N ARG A 194 -2.91 31.00 -12.30
CA ARG A 194 -2.59 31.87 -11.18
C ARG A 194 -2.22 33.24 -11.71
N VAL A 195 -2.76 34.26 -11.07
CA VAL A 195 -2.33 35.64 -11.28
C VAL A 195 -1.27 36.00 -10.24
N ALA A 196 -0.09 36.40 -10.71
CA ALA A 196 0.98 36.88 -9.88
C ALA A 196 1.67 38.06 -10.57
N ASN A 197 1.89 39.14 -9.86
CA ASN A 197 2.53 40.37 -10.39
C ASN A 197 1.85 40.91 -11.67
N GLY A 198 0.52 40.86 -11.74
CA GLY A 198 -0.25 41.27 -12.91
C GLY A 198 -0.23 40.32 -14.12
N GLU A 199 0.54 39.24 -14.07
CA GLU A 199 0.60 38.23 -15.12
C GLU A 199 -0.22 36.99 -14.77
N THR A 200 -1.01 36.48 -15.73
CA THR A 200 -1.69 35.21 -15.62
C THR A 200 -0.82 34.08 -16.11
N LYS A 201 -0.38 33.23 -15.19
CA LYS A 201 0.42 32.01 -15.51
C LYS A 201 -0.50 30.80 -15.50
N LYS A 202 -0.51 30.06 -16.63
CA LYS A 202 -1.22 28.77 -16.75
C LYS A 202 -0.23 27.63 -16.60
N PHE A 203 -0.58 26.58 -15.86
CA PHE A 203 0.25 25.39 -15.69
C PHE A 203 -0.63 24.14 -15.55
N PRO A 204 -0.18 22.98 -16.03
CA PRO A 204 -0.88 21.72 -15.83
C PRO A 204 -0.61 21.21 -14.41
N VAL A 205 -1.65 20.70 -13.77
CA VAL A 205 -1.56 19.95 -12.52
C VAL A 205 -2.14 18.57 -12.76
N VAL A 206 -1.52 17.55 -12.21
CA VAL A 206 -2.07 16.20 -12.19
C VAL A 206 -2.91 16.05 -10.93
N VAL A 207 -4.19 15.85 -11.12
CA VAL A 207 -5.15 15.57 -10.05
C VAL A 207 -5.17 14.06 -9.82
N VAL A 208 -5.13 13.65 -8.55
CA VAL A 208 -5.19 12.25 -8.11
C VAL A 208 -6.54 12.03 -7.45
N GLU A 209 -7.40 11.24 -8.09
CA GLU A 209 -8.76 10.98 -7.62
C GLU A 209 -8.97 9.48 -7.36
N LEU A 210 -9.62 9.12 -6.27
CA LEU A 210 -10.04 7.74 -6.03
C LEU A 210 -10.98 7.27 -7.15
N ARG A 211 -10.68 6.09 -7.68
CA ARG A 211 -11.48 5.49 -8.76
C ARG A 211 -12.51 4.52 -8.22
N GLY A 212 -13.77 4.69 -8.69
CA GLY A 212 -14.85 3.74 -8.41
C GLY A 212 -15.26 3.65 -6.95
N ILE A 213 -14.75 4.55 -6.10
CA ILE A 213 -14.97 4.54 -4.66
C ILE A 213 -15.28 5.96 -4.22
N THR A 214 -16.37 6.12 -3.50
CA THR A 214 -16.70 7.38 -2.85
C THR A 214 -15.90 7.56 -1.56
N PRO A 215 -15.63 8.78 -1.08
CA PRO A 215 -14.99 9.01 0.21
C PRO A 215 -15.67 8.26 1.36
N ARG A 216 -17.02 8.16 1.34
CA ARG A 216 -17.77 7.39 2.33
C ARG A 216 -17.42 5.91 2.32
N GLN A 217 -17.23 5.32 1.14
CA GLN A 217 -16.84 3.92 1.00
C GLN A 217 -15.39 3.69 1.42
N ALA A 218 -14.49 4.61 1.10
CA ALA A 218 -13.09 4.55 1.52
C ALA A 218 -12.96 4.59 3.05
N LEU A 219 -13.74 5.43 3.73
CA LEU A 219 -13.77 5.54 5.19
C LEU A 219 -14.46 4.37 5.89
N ALA A 220 -15.24 3.57 5.17
CA ALA A 220 -15.95 2.41 5.74
C ALA A 220 -15.08 1.16 5.88
N GLY A 221 -13.89 1.12 5.31
CA GLY A 221 -12.99 -0.03 5.40
C GLY A 221 -11.94 -0.07 4.29
N PRO A 222 -11.11 -1.12 4.25
CA PRO A 222 -10.04 -1.26 3.27
C PRO A 222 -10.56 -1.22 1.83
N VAL A 223 -9.87 -0.47 0.98
CA VAL A 223 -10.18 -0.38 -0.45
C VAL A 223 -9.61 -1.58 -1.18
N ASN A 224 -10.49 -2.39 -1.78
CA ASN A 224 -10.06 -3.50 -2.61
C ASN A 224 -9.83 -3.03 -4.06
N ALA A 225 -8.57 -3.01 -4.49
CA ALA A 225 -8.18 -2.60 -5.84
C ALA A 225 -8.87 -3.42 -6.94
N ALA A 226 -9.01 -4.73 -6.76
CA ALA A 226 -9.67 -5.60 -7.75
C ALA A 226 -11.15 -5.23 -7.94
N THR A 227 -11.84 -4.91 -6.85
CA THR A 227 -13.24 -4.46 -6.89
C THR A 227 -13.41 -3.11 -7.56
N ALA A 228 -12.48 -2.19 -7.30
CA ALA A 228 -12.54 -0.84 -7.87
C ALA A 228 -12.12 -0.79 -9.35
N LEU A 229 -11.24 -1.69 -9.78
CA LEU A 229 -10.84 -1.84 -11.19
C LEU A 229 -11.93 -2.54 -12.03
N ASN A 230 -12.74 -3.39 -11.41
CA ASN A 230 -13.81 -4.11 -12.07
C ASN A 230 -15.13 -3.94 -11.30
N PRO A 231 -15.90 -2.87 -11.54
CA PRO A 231 -17.16 -2.59 -10.85
C PRO A 231 -18.21 -3.71 -10.99
N ASP A 232 -18.21 -4.43 -12.10
CA ASP A 232 -19.14 -5.55 -12.33
C ASP A 232 -18.79 -6.76 -11.46
N ALA A 233 -17.51 -6.97 -11.15
CA ALA A 233 -17.08 -7.97 -10.17
C ALA A 233 -17.39 -7.52 -8.73
N ALA A 234 -17.61 -6.23 -8.48
CA ALA A 234 -17.98 -5.71 -7.17
C ALA A 234 -19.32 -6.24 -6.67
N GLY A 235 -20.27 -6.43 -7.58
CA GLY A 235 -21.56 -7.06 -7.27
C GLY A 235 -21.40 -8.53 -6.87
N GLN A 236 -20.55 -9.26 -7.56
CA GLN A 236 -20.26 -10.67 -7.26
C GLN A 236 -19.37 -10.83 -6.01
N ALA A 237 -18.38 -9.96 -5.82
CA ALA A 237 -17.55 -9.96 -4.63
C ALA A 237 -18.31 -9.50 -3.37
N ARG A 238 -19.25 -8.55 -3.48
CA ARG A 238 -20.19 -8.20 -2.40
C ARG A 238 -21.08 -9.37 -2.04
N ALA A 239 -21.67 -10.05 -3.01
CA ALA A 239 -22.45 -11.25 -2.76
C ALA A 239 -21.63 -12.38 -2.12
N ALA A 240 -20.31 -12.45 -2.41
CA ALA A 240 -19.39 -13.40 -1.79
C ALA A 240 -18.87 -12.96 -0.40
N ILE A 241 -18.85 -11.64 -0.11
CA ILE A 241 -18.46 -11.07 1.20
C ILE A 241 -19.69 -10.92 2.11
N GLU A 242 -20.87 -10.67 1.55
CA GLU A 242 -22.15 -10.61 2.28
C GLU A 242 -22.73 -11.99 2.64
N ALA A 243 -22.20 -13.07 2.03
CA ALA A 243 -22.29 -14.37 2.64
C ALA A 243 -21.09 -14.52 3.57
N PRO A 244 -21.20 -14.23 4.88
CA PRO A 244 -20.20 -14.73 5.80
C PRO A 244 -20.17 -16.23 5.54
N LYS A 245 -19.01 -16.81 5.23
CA LYS A 245 -18.83 -18.25 5.42
C LYS A 245 -19.25 -18.45 6.85
N SER A 246 -20.46 -18.90 7.08
CA SER A 246 -20.95 -19.20 8.40
C SER A 246 -19.97 -20.22 8.94
N ARG A 247 -19.13 -19.79 9.87
CA ARG A 247 -18.21 -20.66 10.57
C ARG A 247 -19.09 -21.79 11.11
N ASP A 248 -18.80 -23.00 10.71
CA ASP A 248 -19.59 -24.16 11.16
C ASP A 248 -19.15 -24.50 12.58
N TRP A 249 -19.69 -23.73 13.52
CA TRP A 249 -19.42 -23.86 14.94
C TRP A 249 -19.70 -25.27 15.46
N VAL A 250 -20.67 -25.99 14.84
CA VAL A 250 -21.01 -27.34 15.24
C VAL A 250 -19.97 -28.34 14.78
N ALA A 251 -19.54 -28.26 13.52
CA ALA A 251 -18.46 -29.11 13.01
C ALA A 251 -17.14 -28.89 13.77
N GLU A 252 -16.84 -27.64 14.11
CA GLU A 252 -15.66 -27.30 14.90
C GLU A 252 -15.74 -27.87 16.32
N ALA A 253 -16.86 -27.70 17.01
CA ALA A 253 -17.11 -28.27 18.32
C ALA A 253 -17.00 -29.81 18.37
N GLN A 254 -17.46 -30.48 17.31
CA GLN A 254 -17.34 -31.93 17.17
C GLN A 254 -15.89 -32.40 17.05
N GLY A 255 -15.01 -31.57 16.43
CA GLY A 255 -13.59 -31.84 16.24
C GLY A 255 -12.73 -31.62 17.51
N LEU A 256 -13.24 -30.95 18.53
CA LEU A 256 -12.52 -30.71 19.79
C LEU A 256 -12.50 -31.98 20.67
N LEU A 257 -11.48 -32.15 21.51
CA LEU A 257 -11.31 -33.33 22.35
C LEU A 257 -11.94 -33.14 23.72
N HIS A 258 -11.89 -31.94 24.29
CA HIS A 258 -12.34 -31.67 25.65
C HIS A 258 -13.59 -30.78 25.67
N SER A 259 -14.42 -30.98 26.70
CA SER A 259 -15.64 -30.20 26.92
C SER A 259 -15.35 -28.72 27.22
N ASP A 260 -14.22 -28.42 27.84
CA ASP A 260 -13.81 -27.04 28.15
C ASP A 260 -13.50 -26.27 26.89
N ASP A 261 -12.83 -26.87 25.88
CA ASP A 261 -12.57 -26.27 24.60
C ASP A 261 -13.88 -25.92 23.84
N VAL A 262 -14.93 -26.78 24.01
CA VAL A 262 -16.25 -26.49 23.43
C VAL A 262 -16.94 -25.33 24.17
N ARG A 263 -16.71 -25.16 25.46
CA ARG A 263 -17.21 -24.00 26.21
C ARG A 263 -16.52 -22.71 25.79
N ASP A 264 -15.21 -22.76 25.57
CA ASP A 264 -14.45 -21.62 25.02
C ASP A 264 -14.93 -21.25 23.60
N LEU A 265 -15.17 -22.25 22.76
CA LEU A 265 -15.75 -22.05 21.44
C LEU A 265 -17.15 -21.41 21.48
N TRP A 266 -17.97 -21.77 22.48
CA TRP A 266 -19.26 -21.12 22.70
C TRP A 266 -19.11 -19.65 23.10
N MET A 267 -18.14 -19.32 23.95
CA MET A 267 -17.83 -17.93 24.32
C MET A 267 -17.37 -17.13 23.07
N GLU A 268 -16.57 -17.74 22.20
CA GLU A 268 -16.13 -17.13 20.96
C GLU A 268 -17.31 -16.89 19.99
N ALA A 269 -18.23 -17.86 19.87
CA ALA A 269 -19.45 -17.72 19.12
C ALA A 269 -20.36 -16.61 19.68
N GLN A 270 -20.37 -16.41 20.99
CA GLN A 270 -21.09 -15.32 21.65
C GLN A 270 -20.46 -13.96 21.30
N HIS A 271 -19.16 -13.82 21.35
CA HIS A 271 -18.45 -12.60 20.95
C HIS A 271 -18.65 -12.28 19.45
N ALA A 272 -18.74 -13.31 18.62
CA ALA A 272 -19.06 -13.18 17.20
C ALA A 272 -20.55 -12.87 16.91
N GLY A 273 -21.40 -12.87 17.93
CA GLY A 273 -22.84 -12.66 17.79
C GLY A 273 -23.60 -13.85 17.15
N ALA A 274 -22.96 -15.01 17.05
CA ALA A 274 -23.55 -16.22 16.47
C ALA A 274 -24.52 -16.93 17.42
N VAL A 275 -24.34 -16.74 18.73
CA VAL A 275 -25.20 -17.30 19.79
C VAL A 275 -25.70 -16.22 20.75
N HIS A 276 -26.86 -16.46 21.33
CA HIS A 276 -27.44 -15.54 22.30
C HIS A 276 -26.82 -15.74 23.68
N PRO A 277 -26.48 -14.68 24.46
CA PRO A 277 -25.84 -14.78 25.78
C PRO A 277 -26.59 -15.63 26.78
N LYS A 278 -27.91 -15.81 26.62
CA LYS A 278 -28.76 -16.68 27.45
C LYS A 278 -28.78 -18.14 27.05
N GLY A 279 -28.09 -18.52 25.98
CA GLY A 279 -28.02 -19.90 25.49
C GLY A 279 -29.36 -20.49 25.02
N THR A 280 -30.31 -19.63 24.58
CA THR A 280 -31.68 -20.04 24.26
C THR A 280 -31.87 -20.41 22.78
N ASP A 281 -30.92 -20.03 21.93
CA ASP A 281 -30.94 -20.30 20.48
C ASP A 281 -30.54 -21.74 20.14
N PRO A 282 -30.91 -22.24 18.94
CA PRO A 282 -30.63 -23.62 18.53
C PRO A 282 -29.14 -23.96 18.52
N LEU A 283 -28.25 -23.03 18.10
CA LEU A 283 -26.81 -23.25 18.02
C LEU A 283 -26.19 -23.41 19.43
N SER A 284 -26.57 -22.54 20.38
CA SER A 284 -26.16 -22.66 21.76
C SER A 284 -26.53 -24.02 22.35
N LYS A 285 -27.75 -24.51 22.09
CA LYS A 285 -28.20 -25.82 22.57
C LYS A 285 -27.38 -26.96 21.99
N GLN A 286 -27.01 -26.89 20.72
CA GLN A 286 -26.17 -27.90 20.08
C GLN A 286 -24.75 -27.90 20.66
N LEU A 287 -24.12 -26.76 20.86
CA LEU A 287 -22.78 -26.64 21.45
C LEU A 287 -22.78 -27.15 22.91
N MET A 288 -23.79 -26.79 23.69
CA MET A 288 -23.95 -27.30 25.06
C MET A 288 -24.15 -28.80 25.09
N ALA A 289 -24.91 -29.38 24.15
CA ALA A 289 -25.10 -30.82 24.04
C ALA A 289 -23.80 -31.55 23.69
N ILE A 290 -22.99 -30.99 22.79
CA ILE A 290 -21.67 -31.54 22.45
C ILE A 290 -20.74 -31.50 23.66
N ALA A 291 -20.69 -30.38 24.39
CA ALA A 291 -19.89 -30.28 25.61
C ALA A 291 -20.31 -31.32 26.66
N ALA A 292 -21.61 -31.49 26.88
CA ALA A 292 -22.13 -32.47 27.82
C ALA A 292 -21.81 -33.93 27.42
N ALA A 293 -21.87 -34.26 26.12
CA ALA A 293 -21.49 -35.56 25.62
C ALA A 293 -20.00 -35.86 25.87
N LYS A 294 -19.13 -34.87 25.67
CA LYS A 294 -17.69 -35.02 25.98
C LYS A 294 -17.41 -35.10 27.46
N ASP A 295 -18.18 -34.44 28.31
CA ASP A 295 -18.11 -34.62 29.76
C ASP A 295 -18.47 -36.05 30.19
N GLU A 296 -19.44 -36.68 29.55
CA GLU A 296 -19.82 -38.07 29.82
C GLU A 296 -18.78 -39.08 29.30
N GLU A 297 -18.19 -38.85 28.14
CA GLU A 297 -17.08 -39.66 27.60
C GLU A 297 -15.86 -39.64 28.52
N ASN A 298 -15.51 -38.47 29.07
CA ASN A 298 -14.40 -38.32 30.01
C ASN A 298 -14.68 -38.90 31.40
N LYS A 299 -15.93 -39.19 31.77
CA LYS A 299 -16.32 -39.83 33.03
C LYS A 299 -16.28 -41.35 32.98
N GLN A 300 -16.19 -41.97 31.77
CA GLN A 300 -16.01 -43.42 31.70
C GLN A 300 -14.58 -43.75 32.17
N PRO A 301 -14.41 -44.62 33.17
CA PRO A 301 -13.11 -45.04 33.65
C PRO A 301 -12.43 -45.80 32.50
N THR A 302 -11.39 -45.22 31.93
CA THR A 302 -10.42 -45.98 31.14
C THR A 302 -9.89 -47.06 32.05
N GLY A 303 -10.12 -48.33 31.68
CA GLY A 303 -9.79 -49.50 32.45
C GLY A 303 -8.38 -49.47 33.02
N GLY A 304 -8.26 -49.87 34.27
CA GLY A 304 -7.08 -49.79 35.10
C GLY A 304 -5.83 -50.35 34.43
N GLY A 305 -4.92 -49.44 34.13
CA GLY A 305 -3.50 -49.75 34.12
C GLY A 305 -3.02 -49.55 35.52
N GLU A 306 -2.54 -50.60 36.17
CA GLU A 306 -1.87 -50.55 37.45
C GLU A 306 -0.69 -49.57 37.31
N ASP A 307 -0.65 -48.58 38.20
CA ASP A 307 0.48 -47.68 38.36
C ASP A 307 1.73 -48.55 38.70
N PRO A 308 2.74 -48.62 37.82
CA PRO A 308 3.99 -49.29 38.17
C PRO A 308 4.69 -48.40 39.16
N GLY A 309 4.52 -48.67 40.47
CA GLY A 309 5.15 -47.92 41.55
C GLY A 309 6.62 -47.58 41.29
N PRO A 310 7.21 -46.71 42.11
CA PRO A 310 8.59 -46.31 41.97
C PRO A 310 9.52 -47.52 41.94
N ASP A 311 10.60 -47.47 41.20
CA ASP A 311 11.65 -48.48 41.13
C ASP A 311 12.34 -48.67 42.51
N GLU A 312 13.23 -49.66 42.59
CA GLU A 312 13.91 -49.97 43.85
C GLU A 312 14.73 -48.83 44.45
N ASP A 313 15.00 -47.77 43.65
CA ASP A 313 15.70 -46.55 44.06
C ASP A 313 14.75 -45.36 44.34
N GLY A 314 13.45 -45.53 44.24
CA GLY A 314 12.42 -44.52 44.55
C GLY A 314 12.16 -43.51 43.44
N ALA A 315 12.60 -43.77 42.18
CA ALA A 315 12.38 -42.92 41.06
C ALA A 315 11.20 -43.38 40.19
N TYR A 316 10.42 -42.42 39.67
CA TYR A 316 9.37 -42.69 38.69
C TYR A 316 9.96 -42.60 37.29
N VAL A 317 9.67 -43.55 36.42
CA VAL A 317 10.01 -43.50 35.00
C VAL A 317 9.11 -42.47 34.33
N VAL A 318 9.65 -41.30 34.04
CA VAL A 318 8.99 -40.31 33.21
C VAL A 318 9.31 -40.61 31.76
N GLU A 319 8.31 -41.03 30.99
CA GLU A 319 8.44 -41.15 29.56
C GLU A 319 8.67 -39.73 28.96
N VAL A 320 9.88 -39.47 28.47
CA VAL A 320 10.20 -38.19 27.82
C VAL A 320 9.53 -38.21 26.44
N VAL A 321 8.39 -37.57 26.34
CA VAL A 321 7.84 -37.19 25.02
C VAL A 321 8.79 -36.16 24.44
N GLU A 322 9.46 -36.45 23.34
CA GLU A 322 10.25 -35.46 22.61
C GLU A 322 9.33 -34.35 22.08
N ASP A 323 9.29 -33.25 22.83
CA ASP A 323 8.66 -32.01 22.37
C ASP A 323 9.43 -31.46 21.18
N GLY A 324 8.83 -31.59 20.01
CA GLY A 324 9.20 -30.82 18.84
C GLY A 324 8.96 -29.33 19.07
N GLU A 325 10.01 -28.54 18.82
CA GLU A 325 10.03 -27.10 18.61
C GLU A 325 9.97 -26.18 19.86
N ARG A 326 11.15 -25.73 20.26
CA ARG A 326 11.33 -24.55 21.10
C ARG A 326 10.72 -23.31 20.42
N PRO A 327 9.94 -22.48 21.13
CA PRO A 327 9.52 -21.18 20.62
C PRO A 327 10.73 -20.26 20.39
N PRO A 328 10.69 -19.38 19.38
CA PRO A 328 11.80 -18.50 19.06
C PRO A 328 12.09 -17.54 20.21
N ALA A 329 13.38 -17.36 20.52
CA ALA A 329 13.89 -16.40 21.50
C ALA A 329 13.43 -14.98 21.14
N GLY A 330 12.61 -14.35 22.00
CA GLY A 330 12.16 -12.97 21.75
C GLY A 330 10.96 -12.49 22.58
N TRP A 331 10.51 -13.23 23.57
CA TRP A 331 9.48 -12.69 24.47
C TRP A 331 10.12 -11.78 25.53
N PRO A 332 9.59 -10.56 25.75
CA PRO A 332 10.06 -9.69 26.80
C PRO A 332 9.79 -10.33 28.16
N ALA A 333 10.80 -10.37 29.01
CA ALA A 333 10.69 -10.81 30.36
C ALA A 333 9.63 -9.97 31.12
N VAL A 334 8.61 -10.65 31.65
CA VAL A 334 7.64 -10.03 32.55
C VAL A 334 8.41 -9.56 33.79
N ALA A 335 8.39 -8.24 34.03
CA ALA A 335 8.97 -7.65 35.20
C ALA A 335 8.26 -8.22 36.45
N GLN A 336 9.03 -8.85 37.33
CA GLN A 336 8.54 -9.24 38.64
C GLN A 336 8.36 -7.98 39.52
N PRO A 337 7.26 -7.84 40.25
CA PRO A 337 7.08 -6.73 41.17
C PRO A 337 7.90 -6.94 42.41
N GLY A 338 8.83 -6.03 42.70
CA GLY A 338 9.21 -5.61 44.02
C GLY A 338 10.15 -6.49 44.83
N SER A 339 11.39 -6.07 44.93
CA SER A 339 12.04 -6.01 46.25
C SER A 339 12.93 -4.76 46.31
N ARG A 340 12.84 -4.12 47.44
CA ARG A 340 13.40 -2.81 47.82
C ARG A 340 14.84 -2.54 47.40
#